data_8959dcfd351fcef379633e3ae40b7161
#
_entry.id   8959dcfd351fcef379633e3ae40b7161
#
_cell.length_a   1.000
_cell.length_b   1.000
_cell.length_c   1.000
_cell.angle_alpha   90.00
_cell.angle_beta   90.00
_cell.angle_gamma   90.00
#
_symmetry.space_group_name_H-M   'P 1'
#
loop_
_entity.id
_entity.type
_entity.pdbx_description
1 polymer ?
#
loop_
_entity_poly.entity_id
_entity_poly.type
_entity_poly.pdbx_seq_one_letter_code
_entity_poly.pdbx_strand_id
1 'polypeptide(L)'
;KLADRYFLQNGILFKKGYSGDLLRCLGPKEAREVVREVHSGDCGSHPGKRRLYKQLLLLGYYWPTMKRDSEELVKTCHACQVLGDAIHTHINVLQDMTTPWPFHTWGLDLIGPINPPSNGYIWILAAT
;
A
#
# COMPACT_ATOMS: atom_id res chain seq x y z
N LYS A 1 -0.50 -23.82 25.12
CA LYS A 1 -0.24 -23.85 23.65
C LYS A 1 -0.35 -22.48 22.96
N LEU A 2 -1.12 -21.49 23.45
CA LEU A 2 -1.10 -20.12 22.93
C LEU A 2 0.06 -19.30 23.51
N ALA A 3 0.45 -19.55 24.73
CA ALA A 3 1.54 -18.85 25.44
C ALA A 3 2.92 -19.05 24.78
N ASP A 4 3.13 -20.18 24.11
CA ASP A 4 4.42 -20.51 23.47
C ASP A 4 4.84 -19.54 22.35
N ARG A 5 3.89 -18.73 21.87
CA ARG A 5 4.13 -17.72 20.83
C ARG A 5 4.40 -16.32 21.37
N TYR A 6 4.27 -16.14 22.69
CA TYR A 6 4.47 -14.85 23.32
C TYR A 6 5.60 -14.94 24.34
N PHE A 7 6.38 -13.90 24.47
CA PHE A 7 7.42 -13.78 25.49
C PHE A 7 7.59 -12.34 25.92
N LEU A 8 8.06 -12.17 27.15
CA LEU A 8 8.29 -10.87 27.75
C LEU A 8 9.81 -10.59 27.76
N GLN A 9 10.21 -9.44 27.22
CA GLN A 9 11.58 -8.97 27.23
C GLN A 9 11.61 -7.51 27.68
N ASN A 10 12.35 -7.22 28.75
CA ASN A 10 12.44 -5.85 29.30
C ASN A 10 11.10 -5.17 29.58
N GLY A 11 10.11 -5.93 30.05
CA GLY A 11 8.75 -5.41 30.30
C GLY A 11 7.88 -5.20 29.05
N ILE A 12 8.39 -5.54 27.86
CA ILE A 12 7.67 -5.43 26.59
C ILE A 12 7.25 -6.83 26.14
N LEU A 13 5.98 -6.99 25.79
CA LEU A 13 5.45 -8.24 25.27
C LEU A 13 5.69 -8.33 23.76
N PHE A 14 6.25 -9.44 23.34
CA PHE A 14 6.48 -9.78 21.95
C PHE A 14 5.73 -11.04 21.55
N LYS A 15 5.34 -11.10 20.29
CA LYS A 15 4.77 -12.28 19.65
C LYS A 15 5.68 -12.76 18.52
N LYS A 16 5.91 -14.06 18.43
CA LYS A 16 6.60 -14.69 17.29
C LYS A 16 5.66 -14.73 16.08
N GLY A 17 6.06 -14.08 14.98
CA GLY A 17 5.42 -14.19 13.67
C GLY A 17 5.66 -15.55 13.02
N TYR A 18 5.04 -15.78 11.86
CA TYR A 18 5.19 -17.04 11.12
C TYR A 18 6.60 -17.23 10.53
N SER A 19 7.28 -16.14 10.18
CA SER A 19 8.65 -16.14 9.63
C SER A 19 9.74 -16.12 10.72
N GLY A 20 9.35 -16.19 12.00
CA GLY A 20 10.27 -16.05 13.13
C GLY A 20 10.50 -14.61 13.59
N ASP A 21 9.91 -13.64 12.91
CA ASP A 21 9.99 -12.23 13.27
C ASP A 21 9.39 -11.95 14.65
N LEU A 22 9.98 -10.99 15.37
CA LEU A 22 9.48 -10.54 16.65
C LEU A 22 8.54 -9.35 16.46
N LEU A 23 7.30 -9.52 16.83
CA LEU A 23 6.27 -8.48 16.73
C LEU A 23 5.99 -7.92 18.12
N ARG A 24 6.21 -6.62 18.30
CA ARG A 24 5.88 -5.91 19.54
C ARG A 24 4.37 -5.85 19.73
N CYS A 25 3.88 -6.34 20.84
CA CYS A 25 2.46 -6.28 21.18
C CYS A 25 2.10 -4.90 21.71
N LEU A 26 1.11 -4.26 21.08
CA LEU A 26 0.64 -2.93 21.44
C LEU A 26 -0.64 -2.99 22.27
N GLY A 27 -0.76 -2.05 23.23
CA GLY A 27 -2.00 -1.80 23.94
C GLY A 27 -3.01 -1.04 23.06
N PRO A 28 -4.31 -0.99 23.47
CA PRO A 28 -5.37 -0.41 22.62
C PRO A 28 -5.18 1.08 22.29
N LYS A 29 -4.55 1.85 23.16
CA LYS A 29 -4.28 3.28 22.94
C LYS A 29 -3.17 3.46 21.90
N GLU A 30 -2.03 2.84 22.14
CA GLU A 30 -0.87 2.89 21.24
C GLU A 30 -1.19 2.29 19.85
N ALA A 31 -1.96 1.20 19.80
CA ALA A 31 -2.40 0.60 18.55
C ALA A 31 -3.21 1.58 17.67
N ARG A 32 -4.09 2.39 18.28
CA ARG A 32 -4.86 3.40 17.55
C ARG A 32 -4.00 4.54 17.01
N GLU A 33 -2.98 4.94 17.74
CA GLU A 33 -2.03 5.97 17.31
C GLU A 33 -1.20 5.44 16.14
N VAL A 34 -0.62 4.26 16.28
CA VAL A 34 0.23 3.63 15.25
C VAL A 34 -0.53 3.37 13.95
N VAL A 35 -1.75 2.83 14.02
CA VAL A 35 -2.52 2.54 12.80
C VAL A 35 -2.91 3.82 12.04
N ARG A 36 -3.17 4.92 12.74
CA ARG A 36 -3.43 6.22 12.11
C ARG A 36 -2.17 6.79 11.49
N GLU A 37 -1.05 6.75 12.20
CA GLU A 37 0.23 7.25 11.69
C GLU A 37 0.65 6.52 10.42
N VAL A 38 0.58 5.20 10.38
CA VAL A 38 0.92 4.41 9.19
C VAL A 38 -0.07 4.63 8.04
N HIS A 39 -1.32 4.98 8.33
CA HIS A 39 -2.34 5.21 7.31
C HIS A 39 -2.31 6.61 6.72
N SER A 40 -2.24 7.64 7.56
CA SER A 40 -2.42 9.04 7.18
C SER A 40 -1.36 10.00 7.73
N GLY A 41 -0.28 9.49 8.33
CA GLY A 41 0.87 10.28 8.77
C GLY A 41 1.69 10.82 7.60
N ASP A 42 2.78 11.52 7.89
CA ASP A 42 3.63 12.22 6.90
C ASP A 42 4.13 11.32 5.76
N CYS A 43 4.36 10.03 6.03
CA CYS A 43 4.71 9.02 5.04
C CYS A 43 3.51 8.12 4.66
N GLY A 44 2.32 8.42 5.15
CA GLY A 44 1.11 7.64 4.90
C GLY A 44 0.56 7.92 3.50
N SER A 45 0.43 6.88 2.70
CA SER A 45 -0.15 6.96 1.33
C SER A 45 -1.60 6.48 1.29
N HIS A 46 -2.32 6.57 2.39
CA HIS A 46 -3.68 6.01 2.53
C HIS A 46 -3.82 4.58 1.99
N PRO A 47 -2.98 3.64 2.45
CA PRO A 47 -3.00 2.28 1.93
C PRO A 47 -4.33 1.59 2.24
N GLY A 48 -4.84 0.81 1.29
CA GLY A 48 -6.03 0.00 1.50
C GLY A 48 -5.84 -1.04 2.63
N LYS A 49 -6.94 -1.56 3.17
CA LYS A 49 -6.97 -2.41 4.38
C LYS A 49 -5.94 -3.55 4.42
N ARG A 50 -5.74 -4.26 3.31
CA ARG A 50 -4.77 -5.38 3.24
C ARG A 50 -3.33 -4.90 3.27
N ARG A 51 -3.03 -3.80 2.58
CA ARG A 51 -1.71 -3.20 2.53
C ARG A 51 -1.36 -2.59 3.88
N LEU A 52 -2.28 -1.86 4.51
CA LEU A 52 -2.11 -1.30 5.85
C LEU A 52 -1.78 -2.38 6.87
N TYR A 53 -2.57 -3.47 6.93
CA TYR A 53 -2.31 -4.60 7.81
C TYR A 53 -0.92 -5.22 7.60
N LYS A 54 -0.52 -5.47 6.33
CA LYS A 54 0.81 -6.00 6.02
C LYS A 54 1.92 -5.04 6.43
N GLN A 55 1.74 -3.75 6.23
CA GLN A 55 2.72 -2.72 6.56
C GLN A 55 2.94 -2.63 8.07
N LEU A 56 1.90 -2.71 8.87
CA LEU A 56 1.98 -2.79 10.32
C LEU A 56 2.76 -4.02 10.82
N LEU A 57 2.55 -5.17 10.18
CA LEU A 57 3.34 -6.39 10.48
C LEU A 57 4.81 -6.22 10.11
N LEU A 58 5.11 -5.62 8.94
CA LEU A 58 6.49 -5.36 8.50
C LEU A 58 7.21 -4.38 9.43
N LEU A 59 6.49 -3.43 10.02
CA LEU A 59 7.01 -2.52 11.04
C LEU A 59 7.22 -3.20 12.40
N GLY A 60 6.87 -4.49 12.52
CA GLY A 60 7.07 -5.27 13.72
C GLY A 60 6.02 -5.07 14.80
N TYR A 61 4.82 -4.62 14.48
CA TYR A 61 3.73 -4.43 15.43
C TYR A 61 2.69 -5.55 15.37
N TYR A 62 2.07 -5.82 16.52
CA TYR A 62 0.97 -6.77 16.63
C TYR A 62 -0.02 -6.39 17.74
N TRP A 63 -1.29 -6.55 17.47
CA TRP A 63 -2.37 -6.63 18.47
C TRP A 63 -3.53 -7.48 17.92
N PRO A 64 -4.37 -8.09 18.78
CA PRO A 64 -5.36 -9.09 18.34
C PRO A 64 -6.38 -8.60 17.31
N THR A 65 -6.78 -7.34 17.39
CA THR A 65 -7.81 -6.73 16.53
C THR A 65 -7.25 -5.98 15.32
N MET A 66 -5.93 -6.03 15.10
CA MET A 66 -5.20 -5.23 14.09
C MET A 66 -5.83 -5.27 12.69
N LYS A 67 -6.28 -6.46 12.25
CA LYS A 67 -6.91 -6.62 10.93
C LYS A 67 -8.24 -5.87 10.85
N ARG A 68 -9.08 -6.00 11.89
CA ARG A 68 -10.37 -5.32 11.99
C ARG A 68 -10.18 -3.81 12.10
N ASP A 69 -9.27 -3.36 12.93
CA ASP A 69 -9.01 -1.94 13.17
C ASP A 69 -8.46 -1.25 11.91
N SER A 70 -7.61 -1.96 11.14
CA SER A 70 -7.14 -1.49 9.83
C SER A 70 -8.29 -1.37 8.82
N GLU A 71 -9.23 -2.32 8.81
CA GLU A 71 -10.39 -2.28 7.93
C GLU A 71 -11.35 -1.15 8.31
N GLU A 72 -11.61 -0.97 9.59
CA GLU A 72 -12.49 0.08 10.12
C GLU A 72 -11.94 1.47 9.84
N LEU A 73 -10.62 1.68 10.05
CA LEU A 73 -9.98 2.96 9.73
C LEU A 73 -10.09 3.31 8.25
N VAL A 74 -9.81 2.37 7.35
CA VAL A 74 -9.91 2.62 5.90
C VAL A 74 -11.34 2.92 5.47
N LYS A 75 -12.35 2.23 6.03
CA LYS A 75 -13.77 2.49 5.76
C LYS A 75 -14.24 3.86 6.21
N THR A 76 -13.68 4.39 7.29
CA THR A 76 -14.07 5.69 7.85
C THR A 76 -13.19 6.85 7.37
N CYS A 77 -12.09 6.57 6.69
CA CYS A 77 -11.20 7.59 6.18
C CYS A 77 -11.81 8.30 4.96
N HIS A 78 -12.07 9.60 5.09
CA HIS A 78 -12.66 10.42 4.02
C HIS A 78 -11.83 10.37 2.72
N ALA A 79 -10.51 10.54 2.81
CA ALA A 79 -9.63 10.48 1.65
C ALA A 79 -9.72 9.13 0.92
N CYS A 80 -9.73 8.00 1.68
CA CYS A 80 -9.89 6.68 1.08
C CYS A 80 -11.25 6.48 0.41
N GLN A 81 -12.34 7.07 0.95
CA GLN A 81 -13.66 6.95 0.35
C GLN A 81 -13.79 7.78 -0.93
N VAL A 82 -13.23 8.98 -0.96
CA VAL A 82 -13.26 9.84 -2.16
C VAL A 82 -12.37 9.30 -3.28
N LEU A 83 -11.20 8.77 -2.93
CA LEU A 83 -10.24 8.24 -3.92
C LEU A 83 -10.49 6.77 -4.26
N GLY A 84 -11.20 6.02 -3.42
CA GLY A 84 -11.42 4.58 -3.56
C GLY A 84 -12.18 4.19 -4.83
N ASP A 85 -13.11 5.03 -5.27
CA ASP A 85 -13.90 4.80 -6.48
C ASP A 85 -13.15 5.17 -7.77
N ALA A 86 -12.04 5.91 -7.67
CA ALA A 86 -11.27 6.37 -8.83
C ALA A 86 -10.38 5.27 -9.47
N ILE A 87 -10.20 4.12 -8.83
CA ILE A 87 -9.27 3.08 -9.29
C ILE A 87 -9.95 1.69 -9.29
N HIS A 88 -11.13 1.59 -9.88
CA HIS A 88 -11.67 0.30 -10.31
C HIS A 88 -11.39 0.08 -11.80
N THR A 89 -10.11 0.06 -12.17
CA THR A 89 -9.72 -0.60 -13.41
C THR A 89 -9.85 -2.11 -13.20
N HIS A 90 -10.75 -2.75 -13.92
CA HIS A 90 -10.72 -4.20 -14.08
C HIS A 90 -9.30 -4.61 -14.48
N ILE A 91 -8.83 -5.70 -13.89
CA ILE A 91 -7.60 -6.33 -14.36
C ILE A 91 -7.87 -6.78 -15.79
N ASN A 92 -7.51 -5.96 -16.76
CA ASN A 92 -7.51 -6.39 -18.14
C ASN A 92 -6.39 -7.42 -18.27
N VAL A 93 -6.75 -8.60 -18.74
CA VAL A 93 -5.78 -9.59 -19.14
C VAL A 93 -4.93 -8.94 -20.22
N LEU A 94 -3.62 -8.80 -19.96
CA LEU A 94 -2.68 -8.32 -20.98
C LEU A 94 -2.76 -9.31 -22.15
N GLN A 95 -3.24 -8.84 -23.28
CA GLN A 95 -3.21 -9.59 -24.53
C GLN A 95 -1.95 -9.19 -25.29
N ASP A 96 -1.17 -10.17 -25.66
CA ASP A 96 -0.03 -9.95 -26.54
C ASP A 96 -0.53 -9.44 -27.88
N MET A 97 -0.12 -8.23 -28.27
CA MET A 97 -0.39 -7.70 -29.58
C MET A 97 0.65 -8.25 -30.56
N THR A 98 0.28 -9.32 -31.26
CA THR A 98 1.07 -9.79 -32.41
C THR A 98 0.60 -9.11 -33.68
N THR A 99 1.50 -8.41 -34.35
CA THR A 99 1.20 -7.76 -35.62
C THR A 99 1.77 -8.61 -36.76
N PRO A 100 0.97 -8.90 -37.82
CA PRO A 100 1.43 -9.73 -38.94
C PRO A 100 2.50 -9.06 -39.82
N TRP A 101 2.60 -7.73 -39.78
CA TRP A 101 3.56 -6.95 -40.56
C TRP A 101 4.24 -5.87 -39.71
N PRO A 102 5.49 -5.51 -40.00
CA PRO A 102 6.12 -4.32 -39.46
C PRO A 102 5.27 -3.06 -39.79
N PHE A 103 5.16 -2.15 -38.79
CA PHE A 103 4.40 -0.89 -38.90
C PHE A 103 2.89 -1.00 -39.07
N HIS A 104 2.30 -2.18 -38.90
CA HIS A 104 0.85 -2.35 -38.93
C HIS A 104 0.16 -1.71 -37.71
N THR A 105 0.83 -1.72 -36.58
CA THR A 105 0.31 -1.17 -35.32
C THR A 105 1.39 -0.34 -34.64
N TRP A 106 1.02 0.81 -34.11
CA TRP A 106 1.92 1.72 -33.41
C TRP A 106 1.45 1.86 -31.96
N GLY A 107 2.38 1.69 -31.02
CA GLY A 107 2.19 2.08 -29.64
C GLY A 107 2.46 3.58 -29.50
N LEU A 108 1.52 4.32 -28.95
CA LEU A 108 1.69 5.74 -28.65
C LEU A 108 1.78 5.94 -27.14
N ASP A 109 2.81 6.64 -26.69
CA ASP A 109 3.01 6.99 -25.27
C ASP A 109 3.30 8.47 -25.14
N LEU A 110 2.81 9.07 -24.03
CA LEU A 110 2.95 10.49 -23.75
C LEU A 110 3.81 10.67 -22.50
N ILE A 111 4.97 11.28 -22.67
CA ILE A 111 5.95 11.51 -21.60
C ILE A 111 5.95 12.99 -21.23
N GLY A 112 5.77 13.31 -19.96
CA GLY A 112 5.83 14.69 -19.46
C GLY A 112 5.06 14.90 -18.17
N PRO A 113 4.95 16.11 -17.71
CA PRO A 113 5.55 17.34 -18.26
C PRO A 113 7.06 17.41 -18.05
N ILE A 114 7.81 17.85 -19.06
CA ILE A 114 9.25 18.07 -18.97
C ILE A 114 9.54 19.50 -18.46
N ASN A 115 10.51 19.63 -17.58
CA ASN A 115 10.93 20.91 -17.04
C ASN A 115 12.48 21.01 -17.06
N PRO A 116 13.09 22.02 -17.73
CA PRO A 116 12.44 23.13 -18.48
C PRO A 116 11.81 22.68 -19.80
N PRO A 117 10.83 23.42 -20.32
CA PRO A 117 10.23 23.16 -21.63
C PRO A 117 11.27 23.23 -22.76
N SER A 118 11.17 22.34 -23.74
CA SER A 118 12.01 22.37 -24.95
C SER A 118 11.25 23.07 -26.09
N ASN A 119 11.72 24.20 -26.54
CA ASN A 119 11.07 25.03 -27.57
C ASN A 119 9.57 25.34 -27.29
N GLY A 120 9.20 25.50 -26.02
CA GLY A 120 7.82 25.73 -25.62
C GLY A 120 6.96 24.46 -25.48
N TYR A 121 7.50 23.29 -25.82
CA TYR A 121 6.82 22.01 -25.65
C TYR A 121 7.15 21.40 -24.29
N ILE A 122 6.14 20.87 -23.62
CA ILE A 122 6.23 20.25 -22.29
C ILE A 122 5.90 18.75 -22.31
N TRP A 123 5.44 18.24 -23.46
CA TRP A 123 5.10 16.82 -23.65
C TRP A 123 5.85 16.25 -24.84
N ILE A 124 6.27 14.99 -24.71
CA ILE A 124 6.90 14.21 -25.79
C ILE A 124 5.94 13.08 -26.13
N LEU A 125 5.57 12.96 -27.41
CA LEU A 125 4.86 11.81 -27.93
C LEU A 125 5.88 10.82 -28.46
N ALA A 126 5.93 9.63 -27.88
CA ALA A 126 6.72 8.50 -28.35
C ALA A 126 5.81 7.58 -29.17
N ALA A 127 6.29 7.16 -30.34
CA ALA A 127 5.64 6.18 -31.22
C ALA A 127 6.60 5.00 -31.43
N THR A 128 6.15 3.78 -31.09
CA THR A 128 6.94 2.55 -31.20
C THR A 128 6.17 1.46 -31.91
#